data_9034031c117c73a675a01301791b4a3e
#
_entry.id   9034031c117c73a675a01301791b4a3e
#
_cell.length_a   1.000
_cell.length_b   1.000
_cell.length_c   1.000
_cell.angle_alpha   90.00
_cell.angle_beta   90.00
_cell.angle_gamma   90.00
#
_symmetry.space_group_name_H-M   'P 1'
#
loop_
_entity.id
_entity.type
_entity.pdbx_description
1 polymer ?
#
loop_
_entity_poly.entity_id
_entity_poly.type
_entity_poly.pdbx_seq_one_letter_code
_entity_poly.pdbx_strand_id
1 'polypeptide(L)'
;MIKKNSLIPLKKLLNHLFVLLRSAEKRAWDYLILGSAIFLVIVFIIYGSKTQSIMNAEIQYSPADVVYGESIYAIHNVNIMNTPQNIGLISNEATDKPQILISEKFYDFGVVNSNQILKRTFIFANSGNSPLMIHRAYTTCGCTTAIFTANEIPPGKVVLMTLQFDTGYHDMQGKTVRRGVMIETNDPDHPVQEIWIQAKVR
;
A
#
# COMPACT_ATOMS: atom_id res chain seq x y z
N MET A 1 36.79 80.66 20.61
CA MET A 1 36.66 79.75 19.48
C MET A 1 35.50 78.77 19.83
N ILE A 2 34.31 78.95 19.28
CA ILE A 2 33.13 78.17 19.52
C ILE A 2 33.08 77.14 18.37
N LYS A 3 33.16 75.83 18.72
CA LYS A 3 33.03 74.73 17.75
C LYS A 3 31.59 74.70 17.27
N LYS A 4 31.35 74.87 15.99
CA LYS A 4 30.07 74.70 15.29
C LYS A 4 29.72 73.23 15.28
N ASN A 5 28.79 72.83 16.09
CA ASN A 5 28.18 71.47 16.01
C ASN A 5 27.43 71.38 14.67
N SER A 6 27.89 70.51 13.78
CA SER A 6 27.21 70.20 12.54
C SER A 6 25.97 69.33 12.85
N LEU A 7 24.79 69.92 12.84
CA LEU A 7 23.50 69.22 12.89
C LEU A 7 23.39 68.33 11.63
N ILE A 8 23.30 67.06 11.84
CA ILE A 8 23.01 66.10 10.76
C ILE A 8 21.66 66.50 10.16
N PRO A 9 21.56 66.74 8.85
CA PRO A 9 20.28 67.17 8.28
C PRO A 9 19.22 66.08 8.49
N LEU A 10 18.09 66.48 9.04
CA LEU A 10 16.92 65.66 9.38
C LEU A 10 16.54 64.69 8.26
N LYS A 11 16.74 65.08 7.01
CA LYS A 11 16.50 64.27 5.81
C LYS A 11 17.41 63.04 5.71
N LYS A 12 18.65 63.11 6.22
CA LYS A 12 19.61 61.99 6.24
C LYS A 12 19.23 60.97 7.33
N LEU A 13 18.72 61.45 8.46
CA LEU A 13 18.23 60.61 9.56
C LEU A 13 16.97 59.86 9.15
N LEU A 14 15.99 60.52 8.52
CA LEU A 14 14.77 59.93 7.99
C LEU A 14 15.05 58.86 6.92
N ASN A 15 15.97 59.11 5.99
CA ASN A 15 16.35 58.11 4.99
C ASN A 15 17.00 56.87 5.64
N HIS A 16 17.82 57.05 6.66
CA HIS A 16 18.45 55.94 7.36
C HIS A 16 17.42 55.09 8.12
N LEU A 17 16.44 55.74 8.76
CA LEU A 17 15.33 55.06 9.44
C LEU A 17 14.46 54.27 8.45
N PHE A 18 14.17 54.85 7.29
CA PHE A 18 13.39 54.22 6.24
C PHE A 18 14.07 52.95 5.67
N VAL A 19 15.38 52.99 5.49
CA VAL A 19 16.18 51.84 5.04
C VAL A 19 16.20 50.72 6.10
N LEU A 20 16.32 51.07 7.37
CA LEU A 20 16.30 50.13 8.49
C LEU A 20 14.94 49.46 8.63
N LEU A 21 13.85 50.19 8.52
CA LEU A 21 12.48 49.65 8.59
C LEU A 21 12.23 48.71 7.42
N ARG A 22 12.63 49.08 6.20
CA ARG A 22 12.47 48.23 5.00
C ARG A 22 13.31 46.93 5.08
N SER A 23 14.49 46.99 5.72
CA SER A 23 15.34 45.82 5.92
C SER A 23 14.80 44.90 7.04
N ALA A 24 14.11 45.44 8.03
CA ALA A 24 13.45 44.66 9.09
C ALA A 24 12.21 43.94 8.53
N GLU A 25 11.44 44.63 7.69
CA GLU A 25 10.26 44.03 7.03
C GLU A 25 10.65 42.86 6.11
N LYS A 26 11.69 43.00 5.29
CA LYS A 26 12.21 41.90 4.47
C LYS A 26 12.64 40.71 5.30
N ARG A 27 13.37 40.92 6.39
CA ARG A 27 13.77 39.82 7.31
C ARG A 27 12.58 39.14 7.95
N ALA A 28 11.51 39.84 8.29
CA ALA A 28 10.29 39.26 8.83
C ALA A 28 9.62 38.34 7.80
N TRP A 29 9.56 38.72 6.53
CA TRP A 29 9.05 37.91 5.46
C TRP A 29 9.90 36.63 5.22
N ASP A 30 11.24 36.76 5.28
CA ASP A 30 12.13 35.59 5.15
C ASP A 30 11.94 34.56 6.27
N TYR A 31 11.71 35.01 7.52
CA TYR A 31 11.40 34.12 8.62
C TYR A 31 10.02 33.47 8.50
N LEU A 32 9.01 34.17 7.97
CA LEU A 32 7.70 33.63 7.71
C LEU A 32 7.75 32.55 6.63
N ILE A 33 8.49 32.76 5.54
CA ILE A 33 8.69 31.79 4.47
C ILE A 33 9.44 30.56 5.01
N LEU A 34 10.52 30.76 5.76
CA LEU A 34 11.29 29.67 6.35
C LEU A 34 10.44 28.86 7.34
N GLY A 35 9.67 29.53 8.20
CA GLY A 35 8.75 28.89 9.15
C GLY A 35 7.67 28.06 8.46
N SER A 36 7.08 28.60 7.39
CA SER A 36 6.07 27.87 6.60
C SER A 36 6.65 26.64 5.90
N ALA A 37 7.87 26.74 5.37
CA ALA A 37 8.57 25.62 4.74
C ALA A 37 8.88 24.51 5.76
N ILE A 38 9.38 24.85 6.94
CA ILE A 38 9.64 23.91 8.03
C ILE A 38 8.32 23.24 8.48
N PHE A 39 7.24 24.01 8.63
CA PHE A 39 5.93 23.48 8.99
C PHE A 39 5.42 22.47 7.96
N LEU A 40 5.54 22.77 6.65
CA LEU A 40 5.15 21.83 5.59
C LEU A 40 5.98 20.55 5.61
N VAL A 41 7.29 20.63 5.88
CA VAL A 41 8.16 19.45 6.01
C VAL A 41 7.73 18.59 7.22
N ILE A 42 7.43 19.21 8.36
CA ILE A 42 6.95 18.50 9.56
C ILE A 42 5.62 17.81 9.28
N VAL A 43 4.67 18.50 8.64
CA VAL A 43 3.40 17.95 8.22
C VAL A 43 3.61 16.77 7.27
N PHE A 44 4.47 16.91 6.28
CA PHE A 44 4.81 15.83 5.34
C PHE A 44 5.44 14.62 6.04
N ILE A 45 6.34 14.83 7.00
CA ILE A 45 6.93 13.74 7.80
C ILE A 45 5.86 13.03 8.64
N ILE A 46 4.97 13.77 9.32
CA ILE A 46 3.93 13.21 10.17
C ILE A 46 2.90 12.43 9.33
N TYR A 47 2.45 12.98 8.21
CA TYR A 47 1.48 12.31 7.35
C TYR A 47 2.12 11.20 6.50
N GLY A 48 3.34 11.40 6.02
CA GLY A 48 4.09 10.40 5.27
C GLY A 48 4.44 9.17 6.11
N SER A 49 4.84 9.34 7.37
CA SER A 49 5.11 8.22 8.27
C SER A 49 3.86 7.42 8.64
N LYS A 50 2.70 8.06 8.78
CA LYS A 50 1.42 7.35 9.00
C LYS A 50 1.02 6.51 7.79
N THR A 51 1.21 7.02 6.57
CA THR A 51 0.88 6.29 5.34
C THR A 51 1.78 5.07 5.15
N GLN A 52 3.05 5.17 5.52
CA GLN A 52 4.01 4.07 5.41
C GLN A 52 3.79 2.97 6.45
N SER A 53 3.31 3.31 7.66
CA SER A 53 2.94 2.33 8.70
C SER A 53 1.75 1.46 8.31
N ILE A 54 0.83 1.97 7.50
CA ILE A 54 -0.34 1.21 7.02
C ILE A 54 0.06 0.21 5.93
N MET A 55 1.13 0.48 5.17
CA MET A 55 1.60 -0.38 4.08
C MET A 55 2.45 -1.57 4.54
N ASN A 56 2.96 -1.56 5.77
CA ASN A 56 3.82 -2.60 6.34
C ASN A 56 3.26 -3.16 7.66
N ALA A 57 1.93 -3.24 7.81
CA ALA A 57 1.32 -3.92 8.94
C ALA A 57 1.67 -5.42 8.84
N GLU A 58 2.74 -5.84 9.52
CA GLU A 58 3.06 -7.24 9.67
C GLU A 58 1.90 -7.93 10.40
N ILE A 59 1.26 -8.89 9.72
CA ILE A 59 0.16 -9.65 10.30
C ILE A 59 0.74 -10.54 11.38
N GLN A 60 0.48 -10.19 12.64
CA GLN A 60 0.85 -11.03 13.79
C GLN A 60 -0.20 -12.13 13.94
N TYR A 61 0.21 -13.39 13.80
CA TYR A 61 -0.67 -14.55 13.98
C TYR A 61 0.11 -15.73 14.58
N SER A 62 -0.60 -16.64 15.22
CA SER A 62 -0.07 -17.91 15.70
C SER A 62 -0.56 -19.08 14.83
N PRO A 63 0.08 -20.25 14.85
CA PRO A 63 -0.44 -21.43 14.14
C PRO A 63 -1.89 -21.79 14.50
N ALA A 64 -2.34 -21.47 15.71
CA ALA A 64 -3.71 -21.69 16.17
C ALA A 64 -4.74 -20.71 15.55
N ASP A 65 -4.28 -19.67 14.90
CA ASP A 65 -5.14 -18.70 14.22
C ASP A 65 -5.38 -19.05 12.75
N VAL A 66 -4.63 -20.04 12.22
CA VAL A 66 -4.78 -20.50 10.84
C VAL A 66 -6.04 -21.38 10.74
N VAL A 67 -6.96 -20.97 9.86
CA VAL A 67 -8.17 -21.70 9.58
C VAL A 67 -7.94 -22.71 8.46
N TYR A 68 -8.42 -23.92 8.68
CA TYR A 68 -8.47 -25.01 7.69
C TYR A 68 -9.92 -25.40 7.48
N GLY A 69 -10.37 -25.45 6.23
CA GLY A 69 -11.76 -25.74 5.89
C GLY A 69 -11.91 -26.09 4.41
N GLU A 70 -13.01 -25.66 3.81
CA GLU A 70 -13.22 -25.82 2.38
C GLU A 70 -12.20 -25.00 1.60
N SER A 71 -11.32 -25.69 0.86
CA SER A 71 -10.22 -25.08 0.11
C SER A 71 -10.71 -24.47 -1.20
N ILE A 72 -10.22 -23.27 -1.53
CA ILE A 72 -10.41 -22.65 -2.85
C ILE A 72 -9.14 -22.82 -3.67
N TYR A 73 -9.33 -23.19 -4.94
CA TYR A 73 -8.29 -23.31 -5.93
C TYR A 73 -8.40 -22.16 -6.94
N ALA A 74 -7.36 -21.33 -7.02
CA ALA A 74 -7.24 -20.34 -8.07
C ALA A 74 -6.50 -20.95 -9.26
N ILE A 75 -7.20 -21.07 -10.38
CA ILE A 75 -6.68 -21.58 -11.65
C ILE A 75 -7.00 -20.59 -12.76
N HIS A 76 -6.27 -20.69 -13.88
CA HIS A 76 -6.59 -19.94 -15.08
C HIS A 76 -7.82 -20.54 -15.77
N ASN A 77 -8.98 -19.85 -15.68
CA ASN A 77 -10.22 -20.25 -16.32
C ASN A 77 -10.93 -19.05 -16.92
N VAL A 78 -10.89 -18.95 -18.25
CA VAL A 78 -11.47 -17.82 -19.01
C VAL A 78 -12.96 -17.65 -18.76
N ASN A 79 -13.70 -18.76 -18.56
CA ASN A 79 -15.14 -18.70 -18.30
C ASN A 79 -15.44 -18.09 -16.93
N ILE A 80 -14.63 -18.42 -15.92
CA ILE A 80 -14.77 -17.83 -14.58
C ILE A 80 -14.41 -16.35 -14.59
N MET A 81 -13.34 -15.97 -15.31
CA MET A 81 -12.86 -14.57 -15.37
C MET A 81 -13.90 -13.62 -15.99
N ASN A 82 -14.71 -14.10 -16.95
CA ASN A 82 -15.67 -13.29 -17.69
C ASN A 82 -17.08 -13.33 -17.12
N THR A 83 -17.34 -14.10 -16.07
CA THR A 83 -18.67 -14.17 -15.44
C THR A 83 -18.80 -13.06 -14.40
N PRO A 84 -19.66 -12.02 -14.60
CA PRO A 84 -19.94 -11.05 -13.57
C PRO A 84 -20.54 -11.77 -12.36
N GLN A 85 -19.89 -11.70 -11.22
CA GLN A 85 -20.54 -12.12 -9.97
C GLN A 85 -21.39 -10.96 -9.49
N ASN A 86 -22.68 -11.23 -9.34
CA ASN A 86 -23.57 -10.39 -8.56
C ASN A 86 -23.20 -10.61 -7.08
N ILE A 87 -22.09 -10.03 -6.65
CA ILE A 87 -21.74 -9.98 -5.23
C ILE A 87 -22.84 -9.09 -4.65
N GLY A 88 -23.85 -9.70 -4.06
CA GLY A 88 -24.95 -9.00 -3.39
C GLY A 88 -24.30 -8.10 -2.34
N LEU A 89 -24.10 -6.84 -2.70
CA LEU A 89 -23.75 -5.78 -1.78
C LEU A 89 -24.94 -5.66 -0.84
N ILE A 90 -24.93 -6.45 0.23
CA ILE A 90 -25.78 -6.18 1.37
C ILE A 90 -25.22 -4.91 1.97
N SER A 91 -25.70 -3.78 1.43
CA SER A 91 -25.49 -2.46 1.98
C SER A 91 -26.32 -2.35 3.26
N ASN A 92 -25.88 -3.03 4.30
CA ASN A 92 -26.30 -2.70 5.63
C ASN A 92 -25.24 -1.72 6.18
N GLU A 93 -25.69 -0.59 6.68
CA GLU A 93 -24.94 0.30 7.57
C GLU A 93 -24.60 -0.42 8.89
N ALA A 94 -24.27 -1.71 8.80
CA ALA A 94 -23.89 -2.51 9.94
C ALA A 94 -22.49 -2.09 10.37
N THR A 95 -22.34 -1.75 11.64
CA THR A 95 -21.05 -1.54 12.30
C THR A 95 -20.15 -2.77 12.21
N ASP A 96 -20.73 -3.93 11.89
CA ASP A 96 -20.05 -5.22 11.78
C ASP A 96 -19.88 -5.61 10.32
N LYS A 97 -18.68 -5.37 9.78
CA LYS A 97 -18.30 -5.75 8.42
C LYS A 97 -17.00 -6.56 8.42
N PRO A 98 -16.82 -7.47 7.42
CA PRO A 98 -15.54 -8.12 7.22
C PRO A 98 -14.53 -7.11 6.69
N GLN A 99 -13.26 -7.31 7.02
CA GLN A 99 -12.18 -6.47 6.51
C GLN A 99 -10.96 -7.32 6.21
N ILE A 100 -10.56 -7.35 4.93
CA ILE A 100 -9.41 -8.12 4.48
C ILE A 100 -8.10 -7.37 4.74
N LEU A 101 -7.13 -8.08 5.31
CA LEU A 101 -5.75 -7.62 5.42
C LEU A 101 -4.84 -8.69 4.79
N ILE A 102 -3.88 -8.27 3.97
CA ILE A 102 -2.99 -9.17 3.24
C ILE A 102 -1.55 -8.82 3.60
N SER A 103 -0.71 -9.82 3.91
CA SER A 103 0.67 -9.63 4.35
C SER A 103 1.53 -8.89 3.33
N GLU A 104 1.34 -9.21 2.07
CA GLU A 104 2.03 -8.56 0.95
C GLU A 104 1.20 -8.74 -0.33
N LYS A 105 1.19 -7.75 -1.21
CA LYS A 105 0.48 -7.80 -2.50
C LYS A 105 1.41 -8.03 -3.69
N PHE A 106 2.69 -8.02 -3.46
CA PHE A 106 3.72 -8.22 -4.47
C PHE A 106 4.91 -8.96 -3.90
N TYR A 107 5.41 -9.96 -4.64
CA TYR A 107 6.64 -10.68 -4.31
C TYR A 107 7.51 -10.86 -5.54
N ASP A 108 8.80 -10.52 -5.44
CA ASP A 108 9.79 -10.75 -6.49
C ASP A 108 10.67 -11.95 -6.12
N PHE A 109 10.61 -13.01 -6.93
CA PHE A 109 11.48 -14.17 -6.79
C PHE A 109 12.94 -13.89 -7.23
N GLY A 110 13.19 -12.74 -7.83
CA GLY A 110 14.50 -12.39 -8.39
C GLY A 110 14.85 -13.21 -9.64
N VAL A 111 16.11 -13.59 -9.76
CA VAL A 111 16.60 -14.39 -10.90
C VAL A 111 16.45 -15.87 -10.56
N VAL A 112 15.70 -16.58 -11.39
CA VAL A 112 15.37 -18.01 -11.21
C VAL A 112 15.74 -18.80 -12.47
N ASN A 113 15.89 -20.14 -12.33
CA ASN A 113 16.10 -21.00 -13.49
C ASN A 113 14.77 -21.31 -14.19
N SER A 114 14.83 -21.64 -15.48
CA SER A 114 13.72 -22.26 -16.20
C SER A 114 13.40 -23.66 -15.65
N ASN A 115 12.21 -24.18 -15.95
CA ASN A 115 11.75 -25.52 -15.54
C ASN A 115 11.76 -25.75 -14.02
N GLN A 116 11.35 -24.73 -13.26
CA GLN A 116 11.21 -24.80 -11.80
C GLN A 116 9.77 -24.44 -11.38
N ILE A 117 9.31 -25.10 -10.32
CA ILE A 117 8.10 -24.69 -9.61
C ILE A 117 8.49 -23.87 -8.40
N LEU A 118 8.20 -22.59 -8.45
CA LEU A 118 8.39 -21.65 -7.36
C LEU A 118 7.15 -21.59 -6.48
N LYS A 119 7.33 -21.47 -5.17
CA LYS A 119 6.23 -21.38 -4.21
C LYS A 119 6.39 -20.19 -3.30
N ARG A 120 5.28 -19.51 -3.03
CA ARG A 120 5.19 -18.44 -2.03
C ARG A 120 3.88 -18.57 -1.26
N THR A 121 3.94 -18.43 0.05
CA THR A 121 2.75 -18.39 0.90
C THR A 121 2.46 -16.95 1.29
N PHE A 122 1.21 -16.53 1.09
CA PHE A 122 0.67 -15.23 1.48
C PHE A 122 -0.35 -15.45 2.60
N ILE A 123 -0.44 -14.48 3.52
CA ILE A 123 -1.31 -14.53 4.67
C ILE A 123 -2.46 -13.57 4.43
N PHE A 124 -3.69 -14.07 4.61
CA PHE A 124 -4.92 -13.31 4.53
C PHE A 124 -5.56 -13.32 5.90
N ALA A 125 -5.75 -12.15 6.50
CA ALA A 125 -6.38 -12.00 7.80
C ALA A 125 -7.72 -11.29 7.67
N ASN A 126 -8.65 -11.62 8.56
CA ASN A 126 -9.86 -10.85 8.76
C ASN A 126 -9.69 -9.95 9.98
N SER A 127 -9.50 -8.66 9.75
CA SER A 127 -9.41 -7.64 10.80
C SER A 127 -10.77 -7.01 11.14
N GLY A 128 -11.84 -7.44 10.45
CA GLY A 128 -13.21 -7.00 10.69
C GLY A 128 -13.91 -7.79 11.81
N ASN A 129 -15.18 -7.49 12.01
CA ASN A 129 -16.01 -8.06 13.10
C ASN A 129 -17.03 -9.11 12.61
N SER A 130 -17.13 -9.35 11.29
CA SER A 130 -17.97 -10.40 10.69
C SER A 130 -17.15 -11.34 9.81
N PRO A 131 -17.64 -12.54 9.49
CA PRO A 131 -16.91 -13.49 8.67
C PRO A 131 -16.56 -12.95 7.29
N LEU A 132 -15.28 -13.07 6.91
CA LEU A 132 -14.78 -12.73 5.59
C LEU A 132 -14.84 -13.98 4.71
N MET A 133 -15.55 -13.87 3.57
CA MET A 133 -15.69 -14.96 2.60
C MET A 133 -14.84 -14.68 1.36
N ILE A 134 -14.07 -15.67 0.94
CA ILE A 134 -13.45 -15.71 -0.37
C ILE A 134 -14.43 -16.43 -1.31
N HIS A 135 -15.08 -15.68 -2.19
CA HIS A 135 -16.08 -16.25 -3.10
C HIS A 135 -15.46 -16.94 -4.29
N ARG A 136 -14.39 -16.33 -4.82
CA ARG A 136 -13.73 -16.78 -6.03
C ARG A 136 -12.26 -16.34 -6.06
N ALA A 137 -11.42 -17.19 -6.64
CA ALA A 137 -10.05 -16.82 -6.99
C ALA A 137 -9.67 -17.40 -8.35
N TYR A 138 -8.89 -16.65 -9.14
CA TYR A 138 -8.39 -17.08 -10.44
C TYR A 138 -7.04 -16.47 -10.76
N THR A 139 -6.28 -17.12 -11.65
CA THR A 139 -4.94 -16.67 -12.03
C THR A 139 -4.92 -16.07 -13.42
N THR A 140 -3.96 -15.18 -13.69
CA THR A 140 -3.81 -14.48 -14.97
C THR A 140 -3.18 -15.36 -16.07
N CYS A 141 -2.67 -16.55 -15.72
CA CYS A 141 -2.11 -17.50 -16.69
C CYS A 141 -2.15 -18.93 -16.13
N GLY A 142 -2.16 -19.91 -17.04
CA GLY A 142 -2.11 -21.34 -16.68
C GLY A 142 -0.80 -21.79 -16.02
N CYS A 143 0.25 -20.96 -16.09
CA CYS A 143 1.54 -21.18 -15.44
C CYS A 143 1.51 -20.92 -13.92
N THR A 144 0.41 -20.41 -13.40
CA THR A 144 0.24 -20.05 -11.98
C THR A 144 -1.00 -20.71 -11.44
N THR A 145 -0.88 -21.27 -10.24
CA THR A 145 -2.00 -21.78 -9.45
C THR A 145 -1.87 -21.28 -8.01
N ALA A 146 -2.97 -21.23 -7.30
CA ALA A 146 -2.94 -20.94 -5.87
C ALA A 146 -4.01 -21.76 -5.14
N ILE A 147 -3.73 -22.11 -3.89
CA ILE A 147 -4.64 -22.81 -3.01
C ILE A 147 -4.74 -22.09 -1.67
N PHE A 148 -5.96 -21.91 -1.19
CA PHE A 148 -6.27 -21.38 0.12
C PHE A 148 -6.58 -22.50 1.11
N THR A 149 -6.18 -22.34 2.37
CA THR A 149 -6.48 -23.32 3.43
C THR A 149 -7.96 -23.36 3.82
N ALA A 150 -8.70 -22.28 3.58
CA ALA A 150 -10.16 -22.21 3.75
C ALA A 150 -10.74 -21.07 2.89
N ASN A 151 -12.06 -21.09 2.66
CA ASN A 151 -12.82 -20.05 1.97
C ASN A 151 -13.46 -19.02 2.93
N GLU A 152 -13.60 -19.37 4.21
CA GLU A 152 -14.16 -18.50 5.25
C GLU A 152 -13.11 -18.18 6.30
N ILE A 153 -13.01 -16.90 6.66
CA ILE A 153 -12.06 -16.38 7.65
C ILE A 153 -12.84 -15.70 8.77
N PRO A 154 -13.02 -16.35 9.93
CA PRO A 154 -13.65 -15.73 11.08
C PRO A 154 -12.90 -14.46 11.55
N PRO A 155 -13.56 -13.54 12.29
CA PRO A 155 -12.92 -12.39 12.88
C PRO A 155 -11.64 -12.73 13.67
N GLY A 156 -10.56 -12.00 13.41
CA GLY A 156 -9.26 -12.19 14.06
C GLY A 156 -8.50 -13.45 13.63
N LYS A 157 -8.97 -14.19 12.63
CA LYS A 157 -8.30 -15.39 12.11
C LYS A 157 -7.64 -15.13 10.76
N VAL A 158 -6.83 -16.13 10.33
CA VAL A 158 -6.09 -16.06 9.07
C VAL A 158 -6.27 -17.32 8.24
N VAL A 159 -6.16 -17.18 6.91
CA VAL A 159 -5.96 -18.27 5.96
C VAL A 159 -4.65 -18.08 5.23
N LEU A 160 -4.07 -19.18 4.79
CA LEU A 160 -2.84 -19.18 4.02
C LEU A 160 -3.17 -19.47 2.55
N MET A 161 -2.65 -18.64 1.64
CA MET A 161 -2.68 -18.91 0.21
C MET A 161 -1.30 -19.34 -0.24
N THR A 162 -1.14 -20.56 -0.70
CA THR A 162 0.10 -21.03 -1.33
C THR A 162 -0.01 -20.87 -2.83
N LEU A 163 0.74 -19.93 -3.39
CA LEU A 163 0.91 -19.71 -4.82
C LEU A 163 2.03 -20.59 -5.34
N GLN A 164 1.80 -21.24 -6.49
CA GLN A 164 2.82 -21.95 -7.26
C GLN A 164 2.94 -21.31 -8.65
N PHE A 165 4.17 -21.09 -9.09
CA PHE A 165 4.49 -20.56 -10.39
C PHE A 165 5.47 -21.50 -11.10
N ASP A 166 5.04 -22.04 -12.23
CA ASP A 166 5.83 -22.96 -13.09
C ASP A 166 6.55 -22.16 -14.18
N THR A 167 7.88 -22.04 -14.06
CA THR A 167 8.73 -21.35 -15.04
C THR A 167 8.97 -22.16 -16.30
N GLY A 168 8.59 -23.44 -16.33
CA GLY A 168 8.68 -24.33 -17.50
C GLY A 168 7.41 -24.38 -18.36
N TYR A 169 6.30 -23.79 -17.89
CA TYR A 169 5.00 -23.87 -18.58
C TYR A 169 4.99 -23.18 -19.97
N HIS A 170 5.74 -22.07 -20.10
CA HIS A 170 5.92 -21.32 -21.33
C HIS A 170 7.40 -21.09 -21.57
N ASP A 171 7.78 -20.71 -22.80
CA ASP A 171 9.14 -20.21 -23.08
C ASP A 171 9.31 -18.83 -22.42
N MET A 172 9.89 -18.82 -21.22
CA MET A 172 10.13 -17.63 -20.42
C MET A 172 11.62 -17.29 -20.31
N GLN A 173 12.52 -18.10 -20.91
CA GLN A 173 13.96 -17.91 -20.79
C GLN A 173 14.40 -16.52 -21.28
N GLY A 174 15.23 -15.84 -20.49
CA GLY A 174 15.70 -14.48 -20.74
C GLY A 174 14.68 -13.38 -20.43
N LYS A 175 13.45 -13.71 -20.01
CA LYS A 175 12.36 -12.75 -19.80
C LYS A 175 12.14 -12.46 -18.31
N THR A 176 11.75 -11.21 -18.01
CA THR A 176 11.12 -10.87 -16.73
C THR A 176 9.62 -11.01 -16.91
N VAL A 177 9.01 -11.86 -16.10
CA VAL A 177 7.59 -12.20 -16.18
C VAL A 177 6.86 -11.78 -14.89
N ARG A 178 5.62 -11.35 -15.04
CA ARG A 178 4.74 -10.96 -13.95
C ARG A 178 3.44 -11.73 -14.04
N ARG A 179 2.97 -12.29 -12.91
CA ARG A 179 1.76 -13.13 -12.85
C ARG A 179 0.93 -12.74 -11.63
N GLY A 180 -0.38 -12.80 -11.78
CA GLY A 180 -1.31 -12.37 -10.74
C GLY A 180 -2.31 -13.44 -10.36
N VAL A 181 -2.80 -13.30 -9.13
CA VAL A 181 -3.98 -13.97 -8.60
C VAL A 181 -5.00 -12.92 -8.24
N MET A 182 -6.20 -13.04 -8.78
CA MET A 182 -7.35 -12.20 -8.50
C MET A 182 -8.24 -12.91 -7.51
N ILE A 183 -8.71 -12.21 -6.47
CA ILE A 183 -9.43 -12.78 -5.34
C ILE A 183 -10.66 -11.92 -5.08
N GLU A 184 -11.84 -12.52 -5.08
CA GLU A 184 -13.12 -11.85 -4.84
C GLU A 184 -13.64 -12.22 -3.46
N THR A 185 -14.02 -11.20 -2.68
CA THR A 185 -14.46 -11.36 -1.30
C THR A 185 -15.74 -10.57 -1.01
N ASN A 186 -16.31 -10.77 0.18
CA ASN A 186 -17.42 -9.97 0.69
C ASN A 186 -16.99 -8.73 1.47
N ASP A 187 -15.69 -8.34 1.45
CA ASP A 187 -15.26 -7.07 2.02
C ASP A 187 -15.85 -5.91 1.19
N PRO A 188 -16.71 -5.07 1.76
CA PRO A 188 -17.40 -4.02 1.00
C PRO A 188 -16.46 -2.89 0.56
N ASP A 189 -15.36 -2.68 1.28
CA ASP A 189 -14.39 -1.63 0.97
C ASP A 189 -13.33 -2.13 -0.03
N HIS A 190 -13.11 -3.46 -0.05
CA HIS A 190 -12.09 -4.10 -0.89
C HIS A 190 -12.59 -5.42 -1.50
N PRO A 191 -13.65 -5.40 -2.32
CA PRO A 191 -14.31 -6.62 -2.81
C PRO A 191 -13.42 -7.45 -3.74
N VAL A 192 -12.45 -6.84 -4.38
CA VAL A 192 -11.47 -7.51 -5.25
C VAL A 192 -10.06 -7.19 -4.77
N GLN A 193 -9.25 -8.23 -4.59
CA GLN A 193 -7.84 -8.13 -4.25
C GLN A 193 -6.98 -8.74 -5.34
N GLU A 194 -5.77 -8.19 -5.49
CA GLU A 194 -4.79 -8.67 -6.46
C GLU A 194 -3.47 -8.97 -5.74
N ILE A 195 -2.93 -10.16 -6.01
CA ILE A 195 -1.59 -10.55 -5.60
C ILE A 195 -0.75 -10.74 -6.85
N TRP A 196 0.41 -10.13 -6.87
CA TRP A 196 1.33 -10.20 -8.00
C TRP A 196 2.65 -10.81 -7.59
N ILE A 197 3.18 -11.68 -8.45
CA ILE A 197 4.55 -12.16 -8.37
C ILE A 197 5.34 -11.73 -9.59
N GLN A 198 6.66 -11.64 -9.45
CA GLN A 198 7.59 -11.38 -10.53
C GLN A 198 8.77 -12.34 -10.45
N ALA A 199 9.35 -12.69 -11.59
CA ALA A 199 10.61 -13.44 -11.69
C ALA A 199 11.34 -13.09 -12.98
N LYS A 200 12.67 -13.08 -12.95
CA LYS A 200 13.53 -13.03 -14.13
C LYS A 200 14.05 -14.46 -14.40
N VAL A 201 13.54 -15.10 -15.45
CA VAL A 201 13.88 -16.49 -15.81
C VAL A 201 15.16 -16.50 -16.66
N ARG A 202 16.13 -17.35 -16.31
CA ARG A 202 17.41 -17.54 -17.02
C ARG A 202 17.57 -18.96 -17.56
#